data_1686afbc749f4fd74585087f956b9f60
#
_entry.id   1686afbc749f4fd74585087f956b9f60
#
_cell.length_a   1.000
_cell.length_b   1.000
_cell.length_c   1.000
_cell.angle_alpha   90.00
_cell.angle_beta   90.00
_cell.angle_gamma   90.00
#
_symmetry.space_group_name_H-M   'P 1'
#
loop_
_entity.id
_entity.type
_entity.pdbx_description
1 polymer ?
#
loop_
_entity_poly.entity_id
_entity_poly.type
_entity_poly.pdbx_seq_one_letter_code
_entity_poly.pdbx_strand_id
1 'polypeptide(L)'
;MGNKQEVNPVQGIRKFPAFPVVFAAVGGEEENVITIGLVHVFSFRPTILGLGISPSRYSHELFHNSPDFTINVPTKDLVEEAMFCGMSSGRNMDKFMESGLSTREGKMVRSPIIEDCPVVFECVKTEAIDIGDHTWFFGEVVRAEMDDDYDREKLLLYWGGDFRTAGDVIRRR
;
A
#
# COMPACT_ATOMS: atom_id res chain seq x y z
N MET A 1 9.58 36.87 -0.96
CA MET A 1 10.11 35.49 -1.10
C MET A 1 10.69 35.08 0.24
N GLY A 2 10.32 33.91 0.78
CA GLY A 2 10.92 33.40 2.02
C GLY A 2 12.38 32.98 1.81
N ASN A 3 13.22 33.15 2.81
CA ASN A 3 14.59 32.67 2.78
C ASN A 3 14.59 31.14 2.99
N LYS A 4 15.33 30.40 2.14
CA LYS A 4 15.56 28.98 2.33
C LYS A 4 16.54 28.77 3.48
N GLN A 5 16.24 27.83 4.35
CA GLN A 5 17.14 27.40 5.42
C GLN A 5 17.56 25.94 5.19
N GLU A 6 18.79 25.63 5.54
CA GLU A 6 19.23 24.24 5.56
C GLU A 6 18.50 23.47 6.67
N VAL A 7 18.04 22.25 6.34
CA VAL A 7 17.39 21.33 7.27
C VAL A 7 18.01 19.96 7.18
N ASN A 8 17.90 19.17 8.22
CA ASN A 8 18.30 17.75 8.17
C ASN A 8 17.51 17.01 7.07
N PRO A 9 18.14 16.14 6.25
CA PRO A 9 17.48 15.40 5.16
C PRO A 9 16.19 14.68 5.59
N VAL A 10 16.16 14.05 6.79
CA VAL A 10 14.97 13.39 7.32
C VAL A 10 13.84 14.38 7.60
N GLN A 11 14.15 15.59 8.05
CA GLN A 11 13.14 16.65 8.21
C GLN A 11 12.66 17.16 6.85
N GLY A 12 13.55 17.24 5.87
CA GLY A 12 13.22 17.63 4.50
C GLY A 12 12.27 16.66 3.83
N ILE A 13 12.55 15.35 3.94
CA ILE A 13 11.72 14.32 3.31
C ILE A 13 10.28 14.29 3.86
N ARG A 14 10.06 14.67 5.12
CA ARG A 14 8.71 14.81 5.69
C ARG A 14 7.87 15.92 5.05
N LYS A 15 8.49 16.81 4.27
CA LYS A 15 7.82 17.86 3.49
C LYS A 15 7.61 17.46 2.04
N PHE A 16 8.09 16.28 1.64
CA PHE A 16 7.82 15.71 0.33
C PHE A 16 6.31 15.51 0.13
N PRO A 17 5.77 15.65 -1.10
CA PRO A 17 4.35 15.50 -1.37
C PRO A 17 3.77 14.18 -0.87
N ALA A 18 2.48 14.18 -0.62
CA ALA A 18 1.73 13.06 -0.05
C ALA A 18 2.07 11.71 -0.68
N PHE A 19 2.21 10.71 0.18
CA PHE A 19 2.35 9.31 -0.23
C PHE A 19 0.96 8.68 -0.42
N PRO A 20 0.75 7.83 -1.45
CA PRO A 20 -0.47 7.03 -1.52
C PRO A 20 -0.55 6.10 -0.32
N VAL A 21 -1.77 5.74 0.08
CA VAL A 21 -2.01 4.73 1.11
C VAL A 21 -2.62 3.51 0.44
N VAL A 22 -2.05 2.34 0.69
CA VAL A 22 -2.60 1.06 0.22
C VAL A 22 -2.57 0.02 1.33
N PHE A 23 -3.49 -0.92 1.27
CA PHE A 23 -3.33 -2.19 1.93
C PHE A 23 -2.59 -3.14 0.99
N ALA A 24 -1.49 -3.69 1.47
CA ALA A 24 -0.80 -4.77 0.78
C ALA A 24 -1.05 -6.06 1.55
N ALA A 25 -1.56 -7.07 0.86
CA ALA A 25 -1.90 -8.36 1.46
C ALA A 25 -1.12 -9.49 0.81
N VAL A 26 -0.79 -10.48 1.62
CA VAL A 26 -0.20 -11.75 1.21
C VAL A 26 -1.03 -12.90 1.74
N GLY A 27 -1.00 -14.01 1.02
CA GLY A 27 -1.68 -15.24 1.40
C GLY A 27 -0.79 -16.46 1.16
N GLY A 28 -1.33 -17.62 1.49
CA GLY A 28 -0.67 -18.91 1.40
C GLY A 28 -0.89 -19.71 2.67
N GLU A 29 0.19 -20.09 3.38
CA GLU A 29 0.07 -20.76 4.67
C GLU A 29 -0.37 -19.79 5.78
N GLU A 30 0.02 -18.54 5.67
CA GLU A 30 -0.39 -17.45 6.57
C GLU A 30 -0.85 -16.25 5.75
N GLU A 31 -2.00 -15.69 6.10
CA GLU A 31 -2.53 -14.48 5.52
C GLU A 31 -2.21 -13.28 6.41
N ASN A 32 -1.84 -12.18 5.78
CA ASN A 32 -1.61 -10.94 6.52
C ASN A 32 -1.82 -9.72 5.64
N VAL A 33 -2.14 -8.60 6.27
CA VAL A 33 -2.28 -7.28 5.65
C VAL A 33 -1.40 -6.26 6.37
N ILE A 34 -0.88 -5.32 5.60
CA ILE A 34 -0.14 -4.17 6.11
C ILE A 34 -0.51 -2.91 5.33
N THR A 35 -0.64 -1.79 6.05
CA THR A 35 -0.80 -0.48 5.41
C THR A 35 0.57 0.06 5.02
N ILE A 36 0.70 0.47 3.76
CA ILE A 36 1.95 0.95 3.16
C ILE A 36 1.73 2.31 2.52
N GLY A 37 2.67 3.24 2.79
CA GLY A 37 2.80 4.51 2.11
C GLY A 37 3.92 4.53 1.05
N LEU A 38 4.92 3.66 1.19
CA LEU A 38 6.00 3.53 0.21
C LEU A 38 5.56 2.58 -0.92
N VAL A 39 4.74 3.08 -1.82
CA VAL A 39 4.25 2.34 -2.99
C VAL A 39 4.29 3.24 -4.23
N HIS A 40 4.70 2.69 -5.38
CA HIS A 40 4.77 3.45 -6.62
C HIS A 40 4.64 2.57 -7.86
N VAL A 41 4.26 3.22 -8.98
CA VAL A 41 4.28 2.61 -10.32
C VAL A 41 5.69 2.71 -10.88
N PHE A 42 6.31 1.56 -11.20
CA PHE A 42 7.67 1.50 -11.74
C PHE A 42 7.71 1.29 -13.26
N SER A 43 6.69 0.63 -13.80
CA SER A 43 6.58 0.42 -15.24
C SER A 43 5.12 0.35 -15.67
N PHE A 44 4.84 0.75 -16.90
CA PHE A 44 3.53 0.60 -17.54
C PHE A 44 3.50 -0.57 -18.55
N ARG A 45 4.67 -1.06 -19.01
CA ARG A 45 4.77 -2.16 -20.00
C ARG A 45 6.07 -2.95 -19.78
N PRO A 46 6.03 -4.10 -19.09
CA PRO A 46 4.89 -4.63 -18.32
C PRO A 46 4.49 -3.68 -17.20
N THR A 47 3.26 -3.81 -16.69
CA THR A 47 2.81 -3.00 -15.55
C THR A 47 3.43 -3.55 -14.27
N ILE A 48 4.27 -2.74 -13.62
CA ILE A 48 4.97 -3.12 -12.39
C ILE A 48 4.66 -2.12 -11.30
N LEU A 49 4.20 -2.63 -10.17
CA LEU A 49 4.09 -1.91 -8.91
C LEU A 49 5.20 -2.36 -7.96
N GLY A 50 5.71 -1.41 -7.18
CA GLY A 50 6.68 -1.69 -6.14
C GLY A 50 6.23 -1.12 -4.80
N LEU A 51 6.49 -1.85 -3.73
CA LEU A 51 6.18 -1.43 -2.37
C LEU A 51 7.37 -1.69 -1.43
N GLY A 52 7.63 -0.74 -0.53
CA GLY A 52 8.73 -0.80 0.42
C GLY A 52 8.25 -1.24 1.80
N ILE A 53 8.84 -2.33 2.32
CA ILE A 53 8.56 -2.84 3.66
C ILE A 53 9.86 -2.86 4.47
N SER A 54 9.84 -2.28 5.67
CA SER A 54 10.97 -2.38 6.59
C SER A 54 11.15 -3.82 7.10
N PRO A 55 12.39 -4.35 7.17
CA PRO A 55 12.68 -5.68 7.72
C PRO A 55 12.19 -5.87 9.17
N SER A 56 11.95 -4.79 9.89
CA SER A 56 11.39 -4.85 11.26
C SER A 56 9.92 -5.26 11.31
N ARG A 57 9.20 -5.19 10.19
CA ARG A 57 7.78 -5.54 10.10
C ARG A 57 7.60 -7.05 9.92
N TYR A 58 6.67 -7.64 10.65
CA TYR A 58 6.29 -9.05 10.50
C TYR A 58 5.92 -9.42 9.04
N SER A 59 5.20 -8.54 8.36
CA SER A 59 4.82 -8.71 6.96
C SER A 59 6.03 -8.86 6.02
N HIS A 60 7.22 -8.33 6.38
CA HIS A 60 8.40 -8.41 5.54
C HIS A 60 8.77 -9.87 5.20
N GLU A 61 8.82 -10.74 6.21
CA GLU A 61 9.12 -12.16 6.03
C GLU A 61 8.06 -12.85 5.16
N LEU A 62 6.78 -12.54 5.39
CA LEU A 62 5.68 -13.10 4.61
C LEU A 62 5.75 -12.69 3.14
N PHE A 63 6.02 -11.40 2.86
CA PHE A 63 6.21 -10.90 1.49
C PHE A 63 7.46 -11.49 0.84
N HIS A 64 8.52 -11.74 1.61
CA HIS A 64 9.74 -12.36 1.09
C HIS A 64 9.47 -13.79 0.62
N ASN A 65 8.69 -14.55 1.36
CA ASN A 65 8.41 -15.97 1.11
C ASN A 65 7.24 -16.18 0.12
N SER A 66 6.31 -15.22 0.00
CA SER A 66 5.18 -15.34 -0.92
C SER A 66 5.60 -15.15 -2.37
N PRO A 67 5.07 -15.92 -3.33
CA PRO A 67 5.28 -15.71 -4.77
C PRO A 67 4.46 -14.56 -5.34
N ASP A 68 3.47 -14.07 -4.61
CA ASP A 68 2.50 -13.09 -5.05
C ASP A 68 2.00 -12.21 -3.89
N PHE A 69 1.32 -11.15 -4.23
CA PHE A 69 0.66 -10.25 -3.28
C PHE A 69 -0.46 -9.47 -3.96
N THR A 70 -1.34 -8.87 -3.17
CA THR A 70 -2.31 -7.90 -3.68
C THR A 70 -2.05 -6.50 -3.15
N ILE A 71 -2.40 -5.51 -3.96
CA ILE A 71 -2.44 -4.10 -3.57
C ILE A 71 -3.87 -3.63 -3.67
N ASN A 72 -4.42 -3.16 -2.56
CA ASN A 72 -5.80 -2.74 -2.43
C ASN A 72 -5.81 -1.26 -2.01
N VAL A 73 -6.53 -0.42 -2.75
CA VAL A 73 -6.48 1.03 -2.58
C VAL A 73 -7.68 1.49 -1.78
N PRO A 74 -7.51 1.88 -0.49
CA PRO A 74 -8.61 2.27 0.36
C PRO A 74 -9.12 3.68 0.07
N THR A 75 -10.38 3.91 0.39
CA THR A 75 -10.94 5.26 0.51
C THR A 75 -10.74 5.81 1.92
N LYS A 76 -11.09 7.09 2.10
CA LYS A 76 -11.10 7.77 3.41
C LYS A 76 -11.99 7.09 4.45
N ASP A 77 -12.98 6.32 3.99
CA ASP A 77 -13.93 5.63 4.87
C ASP A 77 -13.30 4.42 5.57
N LEU A 78 -12.09 3.99 5.12
CA LEU A 78 -11.28 2.92 5.71
C LEU A 78 -10.04 3.48 6.47
N VAL A 79 -10.10 4.71 6.95
CA VAL A 79 -8.93 5.34 7.62
C VAL A 79 -8.57 4.66 8.94
N GLU A 80 -9.55 4.19 9.70
CA GLU A 80 -9.33 3.51 10.98
C GLU A 80 -8.68 2.13 10.76
N GLU A 81 -9.14 1.38 9.76
CA GLU A 81 -8.57 0.11 9.33
C GLU A 81 -7.13 0.31 8.82
N ALA A 82 -6.90 1.40 8.07
CA ALA A 82 -5.57 1.75 7.58
C ALA A 82 -4.60 2.06 8.72
N MET A 83 -5.05 2.80 9.73
CA MET A 83 -4.27 3.03 10.95
C MET A 83 -3.99 1.74 11.70
N PHE A 84 -5.02 0.93 11.94
CA PHE A 84 -4.91 -0.33 12.65
C PHE A 84 -3.92 -1.28 11.96
N CYS A 85 -4.11 -1.54 10.66
CA CYS A 85 -3.25 -2.44 9.90
C CYS A 85 -1.79 -1.95 9.77
N GLY A 86 -1.57 -0.63 9.83
CA GLY A 86 -0.23 -0.03 9.80
C GLY A 86 0.50 -0.08 11.14
N MET A 87 -0.23 -0.05 12.26
CA MET A 87 0.33 0.03 13.62
C MET A 87 0.39 -1.32 14.32
N SER A 88 -0.51 -2.25 14.00
CA SER A 88 -0.59 -3.58 14.60
C SER A 88 0.33 -4.58 13.92
N SER A 89 0.71 -5.65 14.65
CA SER A 89 1.51 -6.75 14.11
C SER A 89 0.68 -8.02 13.98
N GLY A 90 0.66 -8.61 12.78
CA GLY A 90 0.01 -9.90 12.51
C GLY A 90 0.68 -11.08 13.20
N ARG A 91 1.83 -10.89 13.87
CA ARG A 91 2.49 -11.95 14.64
C ARG A 91 1.63 -12.48 15.79
N ASN A 92 0.78 -11.64 16.36
CA ASN A 92 0.03 -11.93 17.58
C ASN A 92 -1.49 -11.88 17.38
N MET A 93 -1.96 -11.61 16.17
CA MET A 93 -3.39 -11.45 15.89
C MET A 93 -3.68 -11.64 14.40
N ASP A 94 -4.90 -12.04 14.11
CA ASP A 94 -5.47 -11.99 12.76
C ASP A 94 -5.95 -10.57 12.47
N LYS A 95 -5.21 -9.87 11.61
CA LYS A 95 -5.54 -8.47 11.30
C LYS A 95 -6.79 -8.31 10.46
N PHE A 96 -7.13 -9.29 9.61
CA PHE A 96 -8.37 -9.23 8.83
C PHE A 96 -9.58 -9.33 9.75
N MET A 97 -9.55 -10.30 10.66
CA MET A 97 -10.64 -10.48 11.63
C MET A 97 -10.78 -9.25 12.56
N GLU A 98 -9.67 -8.75 13.09
CA GLU A 98 -9.68 -7.64 14.07
C GLU A 98 -10.00 -6.28 13.44
N SER A 99 -9.65 -6.06 12.17
CA SER A 99 -10.00 -4.84 11.44
C SER A 99 -11.42 -4.87 10.87
N GLY A 100 -12.00 -6.05 10.72
CA GLY A 100 -13.30 -6.21 10.07
C GLY A 100 -13.26 -6.07 8.54
N LEU A 101 -12.07 -6.03 7.94
CA LEU A 101 -11.93 -5.99 6.49
C LEU A 101 -12.44 -7.28 5.85
N SER A 102 -13.33 -7.13 4.87
CA SER A 102 -13.87 -8.25 4.09
C SER A 102 -12.86 -8.70 3.05
N THR A 103 -12.63 -10.01 2.96
CA THR A 103 -11.68 -10.58 2.01
C THR A 103 -12.33 -11.61 1.11
N ARG A 104 -11.77 -11.78 -0.07
CA ARG A 104 -12.03 -12.90 -0.97
C ARG A 104 -10.74 -13.40 -1.60
N GLU A 105 -10.79 -14.61 -2.14
CA GLU A 105 -9.67 -15.18 -2.89
C GLU A 105 -9.33 -14.35 -4.14
N GLY A 106 -8.04 -14.21 -4.44
CA GLY A 106 -7.58 -13.70 -5.72
C GLY A 106 -7.98 -14.65 -6.87
N LYS A 107 -8.12 -14.12 -8.09
CA LYS A 107 -8.41 -14.94 -9.28
C LYS A 107 -7.16 -15.44 -9.98
N MET A 108 -6.07 -14.69 -9.89
CA MET A 108 -4.78 -14.98 -10.53
C MET A 108 -3.67 -15.24 -9.53
N VAL A 109 -3.86 -14.86 -8.27
CA VAL A 109 -2.89 -15.00 -7.18
C VAL A 109 -3.54 -15.67 -5.98
N ARG A 110 -2.72 -16.18 -5.04
CA ARG A 110 -3.22 -16.82 -3.81
C ARG A 110 -3.50 -15.80 -2.69
N SER A 111 -2.86 -14.66 -2.79
CA SER A 111 -3.02 -13.59 -1.81
C SER A 111 -4.44 -13.02 -1.84
N PRO A 112 -5.05 -12.72 -0.67
CA PRO A 112 -6.42 -12.26 -0.60
C PRO A 112 -6.59 -10.85 -1.16
N ILE A 113 -7.78 -10.60 -1.70
CA ILE A 113 -8.26 -9.28 -2.11
C ILE A 113 -9.12 -8.71 -1.00
N ILE A 114 -9.00 -7.42 -0.72
CA ILE A 114 -9.85 -6.69 0.23
C ILE A 114 -11.03 -6.09 -0.54
N GLU A 115 -12.23 -6.63 -0.32
CA GLU A 115 -13.43 -6.25 -1.06
C GLU A 115 -13.90 -4.82 -0.76
N ASP A 116 -13.58 -4.30 0.42
CA ASP A 116 -13.92 -2.94 0.83
C ASP A 116 -13.13 -1.85 0.05
N CYS A 117 -12.12 -2.26 -0.73
CA CYS A 117 -11.28 -1.35 -1.51
C CYS A 117 -11.77 -1.23 -2.95
N PRO A 118 -12.09 -0.01 -3.44
CA PRO A 118 -12.66 0.18 -4.78
C PRO A 118 -11.68 -0.11 -5.93
N VAL A 119 -10.39 -0.23 -5.67
CA VAL A 119 -9.39 -0.58 -6.68
C VAL A 119 -8.43 -1.62 -6.10
N VAL A 120 -8.26 -2.72 -6.83
CA VAL A 120 -7.38 -3.81 -6.43
C VAL A 120 -6.49 -4.27 -7.56
N PHE A 121 -5.28 -4.69 -7.22
CA PHE A 121 -4.28 -5.22 -8.14
C PHE A 121 -3.79 -6.57 -7.63
N GLU A 122 -3.85 -7.59 -8.48
CA GLU A 122 -3.22 -8.88 -8.24
C GLU A 122 -1.84 -8.88 -8.88
N CYS A 123 -0.80 -9.14 -8.08
CA CYS A 123 0.59 -8.99 -8.49
C CYS A 123 1.37 -10.29 -8.29
N VAL A 124 2.01 -10.78 -9.34
CA VAL A 124 3.03 -11.83 -9.24
C VAL A 124 4.36 -11.18 -8.90
N LYS A 125 4.97 -11.58 -7.79
CA LYS A 125 6.24 -11.02 -7.35
C LYS A 125 7.35 -11.36 -8.36
N THR A 126 8.06 -10.35 -8.82
CA THR A 126 9.16 -10.51 -9.78
C THR A 126 10.53 -10.36 -9.14
N GLU A 127 10.65 -9.47 -8.15
CA GLU A 127 11.93 -9.15 -7.54
C GLU A 127 11.75 -8.59 -6.13
N ALA A 128 12.80 -8.69 -5.31
CA ALA A 128 12.91 -8.02 -4.02
C ALA A 128 14.33 -7.43 -3.89
N ILE A 129 14.43 -6.13 -3.61
CA ILE A 129 15.69 -5.40 -3.56
C ILE A 129 15.78 -4.59 -2.27
N ASP A 130 16.86 -4.76 -1.54
CA ASP A 130 17.16 -3.95 -0.35
C ASP A 130 17.65 -2.56 -0.76
N ILE A 131 16.93 -1.52 -0.33
CA ILE A 131 17.29 -0.12 -0.56
C ILE A 131 17.21 0.63 0.76
N GLY A 132 18.38 0.90 1.33
CA GLY A 132 18.48 1.57 2.62
C GLY A 132 17.88 0.74 3.77
N ASP A 133 16.85 1.25 4.42
CA ASP A 133 16.17 0.62 5.57
C ASP A 133 14.89 -0.13 5.19
N HIS A 134 14.64 -0.32 3.89
CA HIS A 134 13.49 -1.05 3.36
C HIS A 134 13.90 -2.04 2.28
N THR A 135 13.18 -3.16 2.21
CA THR A 135 13.17 -4.04 1.04
C THR A 135 12.02 -3.62 0.13
N TRP A 136 12.32 -3.36 -1.13
CA TRP A 136 11.33 -3.11 -2.17
C TRP A 136 10.94 -4.40 -2.85
N PHE A 137 9.66 -4.73 -2.75
CA PHE A 137 9.05 -5.87 -3.42
C PHE A 137 8.37 -5.39 -4.69
N PHE A 138 8.78 -5.92 -5.84
CA PHE A 138 8.22 -5.60 -7.14
C PHE A 138 7.29 -6.71 -7.59
N GLY A 139 6.15 -6.33 -8.17
CA GLY A 139 5.21 -7.29 -8.74
C GLY A 139 4.68 -6.83 -10.08
N GLU A 140 4.64 -7.75 -11.03
CA GLU A 140 3.90 -7.56 -12.26
C GLU A 140 2.41 -7.67 -11.99
N VAL A 141 1.66 -6.64 -12.38
CA VAL A 141 0.20 -6.64 -12.27
C VAL A 141 -0.37 -7.57 -13.33
N VAL A 142 -0.89 -8.71 -12.88
CA VAL A 142 -1.51 -9.72 -13.75
C VAL A 142 -3.03 -9.56 -13.86
N ARG A 143 -3.63 -8.82 -12.94
CA ARG A 143 -5.05 -8.47 -12.93
C ARG A 143 -5.29 -7.20 -12.15
N ALA A 144 -6.24 -6.40 -12.61
CA ALA A 144 -6.76 -5.24 -11.89
C ALA A 144 -8.29 -5.24 -11.94
N GLU A 145 -8.91 -4.82 -10.84
CA GLU A 145 -10.36 -4.59 -10.75
C GLU A 145 -10.59 -3.19 -10.18
N MET A 146 -11.71 -2.59 -10.56
CA MET A 146 -12.11 -1.27 -10.08
C MET A 146 -13.64 -1.21 -10.04
N ASP A 147 -14.18 -0.62 -8.99
CA ASP A 147 -15.61 -0.38 -8.87
C ASP A 147 -16.11 0.62 -9.91
N ASP A 148 -17.34 0.41 -10.39
CA ASP A 148 -17.95 1.28 -11.39
C ASP A 148 -18.17 2.71 -10.88
N ASP A 149 -18.35 2.88 -9.58
CA ASP A 149 -18.54 4.16 -8.88
C ASP A 149 -17.26 4.72 -8.24
N TYR A 150 -16.10 4.21 -8.66
CA TYR A 150 -14.79 4.65 -8.18
C TYR A 150 -14.64 6.17 -8.22
N ASP A 151 -14.32 6.74 -7.06
CA ASP A 151 -14.05 8.18 -6.90
C ASP A 151 -12.64 8.41 -6.35
N ARG A 152 -11.73 8.87 -7.22
CA ARG A 152 -10.35 9.16 -6.85
C ARG A 152 -10.21 10.25 -5.79
N GLU A 153 -11.22 11.11 -5.60
CA GLU A 153 -11.18 12.19 -4.61
C GLU A 153 -11.38 11.66 -3.18
N LYS A 154 -11.86 10.42 -3.06
CA LYS A 154 -12.01 9.74 -1.77
C LYS A 154 -10.78 8.94 -1.33
N LEU A 155 -9.78 8.75 -2.21
CA LEU A 155 -8.61 7.94 -1.88
C LEU A 155 -7.79 8.54 -0.75
N LEU A 156 -7.23 7.65 0.08
CA LEU A 156 -6.36 8.04 1.18
C LEU A 156 -4.97 8.41 0.69
N LEU A 157 -4.46 9.49 1.24
CA LEU A 157 -3.07 9.93 1.15
C LEU A 157 -2.51 10.09 2.57
N TYR A 158 -1.21 9.88 2.73
CA TYR A 158 -0.51 10.12 3.97
C TYR A 158 0.54 11.21 3.78
N TRP A 159 0.47 12.30 4.54
CA TRP A 159 1.43 13.39 4.44
C TRP A 159 1.69 14.07 5.77
N GLY A 160 2.96 14.04 6.18
CA GLY A 160 3.42 14.76 7.35
C GLY A 160 2.86 14.26 8.70
N GLY A 161 2.38 13.03 8.74
CA GLY A 161 1.77 12.42 9.92
C GLY A 161 0.24 12.35 9.87
N ASP A 162 -0.39 12.95 8.85
CA ASP A 162 -1.84 13.02 8.71
C ASP A 162 -2.34 12.17 7.56
N PHE A 163 -3.48 11.51 7.74
CA PHE A 163 -4.27 10.98 6.64
C PHE A 163 -5.08 12.11 5.99
N ARG A 164 -5.13 12.11 4.67
CA ARG A 164 -5.79 13.15 3.87
C ARG A 164 -6.42 12.54 2.62
N THR A 165 -7.27 13.32 1.96
CA THR A 165 -7.67 13.10 0.57
C THR A 165 -6.97 14.10 -0.34
N ALA A 166 -7.05 13.89 -1.67
CA ALA A 166 -6.57 14.87 -2.63
C ALA A 166 -7.35 16.19 -2.49
N GLY A 167 -6.68 17.30 -2.67
CA GLY A 167 -7.30 18.62 -2.72
C GLY A 167 -7.94 18.91 -4.09
N ASP A 168 -8.38 20.16 -4.27
CA ASP A 168 -9.04 20.64 -5.49
C ASP A 168 -8.20 20.43 -6.75
N VAL A 169 -8.87 20.12 -7.85
CA VAL A 169 -8.25 20.09 -9.17
C VAL A 169 -7.95 21.53 -9.61
N ILE A 170 -6.69 21.93 -9.57
CA ILE A 170 -6.26 23.28 -9.96
C ILE A 170 -6.14 23.45 -11.49
N ARG A 171 -6.00 22.36 -12.24
CA ARG A 171 -5.98 22.36 -13.72
C ARG A 171 -6.24 20.95 -14.26
N ARG A 172 -7.08 20.84 -15.27
CA ARG A 172 -7.24 19.63 -16.10
C ARG A 172 -6.36 19.73 -17.35
N ARG A 173 -5.79 18.58 -17.76
CA ARG A 173 -4.96 18.46 -18.97
C ARG A 173 -5.84 18.21 -20.19
#